data_0a9e692be5eacb32c77dd39bdce1afa9
#
_entry.id   0a9e692be5eacb32c77dd39bdce1afa9
#
_cell.length_a   1.000
_cell.length_b   1.000
_cell.length_c   1.000
_cell.angle_alpha   90.00
_cell.angle_beta   90.00
_cell.angle_gamma   90.00
#
_symmetry.space_group_name_H-M   'P 1'
#
loop_
_entity.id
_entity.type
_entity.pdbx_description
1 polymer ?
#
loop_
_entity_poly.entity_id
_entity_poly.type
_entity_poly.pdbx_seq_one_letter_code
_entity_poly.pdbx_strand_id
1 'polypeptide(L)'
;LPLVSAYTALSKQPCLESEAADRQRTRMDAQGTGEPIFTNCTDGFFGTLDYIFYTDDTLAPLSLLELPSEKECRNKYGGLPNTQCSSDHVALMAEFQWGAARQW
;
A
#
# COMPACT_ATOMS: atom_id res chain seq x y z
N LEU A 1 -3.96 -19.87 10.87
CA LEU A 1 -3.57 -19.39 9.54
C LEU A 1 -2.79 -18.09 9.67
N PRO A 2 -1.62 -18.00 9.04
CA PRO A 2 -0.86 -16.76 9.11
C PRO A 2 -1.55 -15.66 8.32
N LEU A 3 -1.38 -14.44 8.80
CA LEU A 3 -1.85 -13.27 8.09
C LEU A 3 -0.78 -12.78 7.13
N VAL A 4 -1.22 -12.33 5.96
CA VAL A 4 -0.36 -11.81 4.90
C VAL A 4 -0.79 -10.38 4.60
N SER A 5 0.17 -9.50 4.37
CA SER A 5 -0.13 -8.11 4.01
C SER A 5 -0.48 -8.02 2.53
N ALA A 6 -1.61 -7.38 2.23
CA ALA A 6 -2.06 -7.22 0.85
C ALA A 6 -1.07 -6.39 0.03
N TYR A 7 -0.57 -5.30 0.61
CA TYR A 7 0.36 -4.44 -0.11
C TYR A 7 1.69 -5.14 -0.37
N THR A 8 2.21 -5.87 0.62
CA THR A 8 3.44 -6.63 0.44
C THR A 8 3.26 -7.73 -0.60
N ALA A 9 2.17 -8.48 -0.51
CA ALA A 9 1.94 -9.62 -1.40
C ALA A 9 1.86 -9.19 -2.86
N LEU A 10 1.08 -8.15 -3.14
CA LEU A 10 0.86 -7.74 -4.52
C LEU A 10 2.08 -7.01 -5.10
N SER A 11 2.78 -6.24 -4.28
CA SER A 11 3.96 -5.52 -4.74
C SER A 11 5.12 -6.44 -5.11
N LYS A 12 5.11 -7.67 -4.64
CA LYS A 12 6.15 -8.65 -4.94
C LYS A 12 5.86 -9.48 -6.18
N GLN A 13 4.71 -9.29 -6.81
CA GLN A 13 4.38 -10.06 -8.01
C GLN A 13 5.14 -9.53 -9.20
N PRO A 14 5.96 -10.38 -9.85
CA PRO A 14 6.80 -9.91 -10.96
C PRO A 14 6.04 -9.66 -12.24
N CYS A 15 4.81 -10.14 -12.34
CA CYS A 15 4.03 -10.02 -13.57
C CYS A 15 3.31 -8.69 -13.72
N LEU A 16 3.38 -7.81 -12.72
CA LEU A 16 2.73 -6.52 -12.79
C LEU A 16 3.63 -5.52 -13.49
N GLU A 17 3.47 -5.43 -14.83
CA GLU A 17 4.26 -4.52 -15.64
C GLU A 17 3.37 -3.40 -16.13
N SER A 18 3.46 -2.25 -15.47
CA SER A 18 2.75 -1.05 -15.87
C SER A 18 3.42 0.14 -15.20
N GLU A 19 3.13 1.34 -15.74
CA GLU A 19 3.66 2.55 -15.14
C GLU A 19 3.15 2.74 -13.72
N ALA A 20 1.89 2.38 -13.48
CA ALA A 20 1.30 2.47 -12.15
C ALA A 20 2.00 1.52 -11.17
N ALA A 21 2.30 0.29 -11.60
CA ALA A 21 3.00 -0.66 -10.76
C ALA A 21 4.42 -0.19 -10.46
N ASP A 22 5.09 0.39 -11.46
CA ASP A 22 6.43 0.93 -11.26
C ASP A 22 6.43 2.09 -10.28
N ARG A 23 5.44 2.99 -10.40
CA ARG A 23 5.31 4.08 -9.45
C ARG A 23 5.06 3.55 -8.04
N GLN A 24 4.19 2.55 -7.92
CA GLN A 24 3.86 1.99 -6.62
C GLN A 24 5.09 1.38 -5.94
N ARG A 25 5.95 0.70 -6.70
CA ARG A 25 7.16 0.12 -6.14
C ARG A 25 8.06 1.15 -5.50
N THR A 26 8.08 2.38 -6.03
CA THR A 26 8.89 3.46 -5.44
C THR A 26 8.32 3.94 -4.11
N ARG A 27 7.07 3.61 -3.79
CA ARG A 27 6.40 4.00 -2.55
C ARG A 27 6.43 2.89 -1.51
N MET A 28 7.13 1.80 -1.81
CA MET A 28 7.21 0.64 -0.92
C MET A 28 8.61 0.49 -0.36
N ASP A 29 8.71 -0.04 0.84
CA ASP A 29 9.99 -0.39 1.47
C ASP A 29 10.42 -1.76 0.97
N ALA A 30 10.82 -1.83 -0.28
CA ALA A 30 11.05 -3.11 -0.97
C ALA A 30 12.22 -3.90 -0.41
N GLN A 31 13.18 -3.22 0.22
CA GLN A 31 14.36 -3.90 0.77
C GLN A 31 14.29 -4.11 2.27
N GLY A 32 13.23 -3.64 2.88
CA GLY A 32 12.98 -3.82 4.32
C GLY A 32 11.71 -4.60 4.55
N THR A 33 10.68 -3.93 5.03
CA THR A 33 9.44 -4.57 5.44
C THR A 33 8.58 -5.05 4.28
N GLY A 34 8.75 -4.49 3.09
CA GLY A 34 7.86 -4.75 1.96
C GLY A 34 6.54 -3.99 2.03
N GLU A 35 6.33 -3.22 3.08
CA GLU A 35 5.13 -2.42 3.26
C GLU A 35 5.29 -1.04 2.63
N PRO A 36 4.22 -0.23 2.56
CA PRO A 36 4.36 1.16 2.16
C PRO A 36 5.40 1.89 3.02
N ILE A 37 6.11 2.82 2.42
CA ILE A 37 7.11 3.59 3.16
C ILE A 37 6.44 4.41 4.24
N PHE A 38 5.23 4.91 3.97
CA PHE A 38 4.47 5.62 4.98
C PHE A 38 2.98 5.48 4.74
N THR A 39 2.22 5.55 5.80
CA THR A 39 0.77 5.69 5.77
C THR A 39 0.32 6.86 6.63
N ASN A 40 1.24 7.48 7.36
CA ASN A 40 1.00 8.64 8.20
C ASN A 40 2.12 9.64 7.94
N CYS A 41 1.78 10.89 7.69
CA CYS A 41 2.76 11.91 7.37
C CYS A 41 2.34 13.25 7.96
N THR A 42 2.88 13.56 9.12
CA THR A 42 2.65 14.83 9.82
C THR A 42 3.99 15.49 10.10
N ASP A 43 3.95 16.67 10.73
CA ASP A 43 5.18 17.33 11.15
C ASP A 43 5.94 16.53 12.19
N GLY A 44 5.22 15.76 13.01
CA GLY A 44 5.83 15.03 14.13
C GLY A 44 6.10 13.56 13.85
N PHE A 45 5.61 13.03 12.75
CA PHE A 45 5.76 11.61 12.48
C PHE A 45 5.68 11.31 10.99
N PHE A 46 6.52 10.38 10.54
CA PHE A 46 6.50 9.87 9.18
C PHE A 46 6.79 8.37 9.24
N GLY A 47 5.83 7.56 8.84
CA GLY A 47 6.01 6.11 8.89
C GLY A 47 4.74 5.35 8.60
N THR A 48 4.81 4.05 8.78
CA THR A 48 3.72 3.14 8.44
C THR A 48 3.03 2.64 9.69
N LEU A 49 1.76 2.98 9.81
CA LEU A 49 0.93 2.58 10.94
C LEU A 49 -0.27 1.73 10.51
N ASP A 50 -0.58 1.71 9.23
CA ASP A 50 -1.81 1.09 8.73
C ASP A 50 -1.48 -0.07 7.80
N TYR A 51 -2.28 -1.14 7.89
CA TYR A 51 -2.06 -2.37 7.16
C TYR A 51 -3.39 -2.98 6.76
N ILE A 52 -3.38 -3.73 5.66
CA ILE A 52 -4.49 -4.61 5.30
C ILE A 52 -3.95 -6.03 5.30
N PHE A 53 -4.37 -6.83 6.29
CA PHE A 53 -3.96 -8.22 6.41
C PHE A 53 -5.09 -9.13 5.97
N TYR A 54 -4.73 -10.26 5.39
CA TYR A 54 -5.70 -11.26 4.95
C TYR A 54 -5.12 -12.65 5.09
N THR A 55 -6.00 -13.67 5.05
CA THR A 55 -5.56 -15.06 5.04
C THR A 55 -5.56 -15.53 3.60
N ASP A 56 -4.43 -16.07 3.14
CA ASP A 56 -4.23 -16.37 1.73
C ASP A 56 -4.71 -17.77 1.32
N ASP A 57 -5.38 -18.48 2.22
CA ASP A 57 -5.98 -19.77 1.90
C ASP A 57 -7.26 -19.64 1.08
N THR A 58 -7.98 -18.53 1.22
CA THR A 58 -9.24 -18.32 0.51
C THR A 58 -9.33 -17.03 -0.26
N LEU A 59 -8.36 -16.14 -0.10
CA LEU A 59 -8.35 -14.83 -0.76
C LEU A 59 -7.06 -14.61 -1.51
N ALA A 60 -7.14 -13.91 -2.64
CA ALA A 60 -5.97 -13.47 -3.39
C ALA A 60 -6.17 -12.00 -3.75
N PRO A 61 -5.17 -11.15 -3.51
CA PRO A 61 -5.32 -9.73 -3.85
C PRO A 61 -5.25 -9.53 -5.37
N LEU A 62 -6.13 -8.69 -5.88
CA LEU A 62 -6.19 -8.38 -7.30
C LEU A 62 -5.61 -7.01 -7.61
N SER A 63 -5.87 -6.03 -6.76
CA SER A 63 -5.43 -4.67 -7.00
C SER A 63 -5.29 -3.92 -5.69
N LEU A 64 -4.49 -2.87 -5.73
CA LEU A 64 -4.24 -1.98 -4.60
C LEU A 64 -4.47 -0.55 -5.04
N LEU A 65 -4.94 0.28 -4.11
CA LEU A 65 -4.99 1.71 -4.35
C LEU A 65 -3.57 2.25 -4.39
N GLU A 66 -3.26 3.04 -5.41
CA GLU A 66 -1.94 3.64 -5.55
C GLU A 66 -1.68 4.63 -4.43
N LEU A 67 -0.47 4.59 -3.88
CA LEU A 67 -0.07 5.45 -2.78
C LEU A 67 0.54 6.75 -3.30
N PRO A 68 0.40 7.85 -2.56
CA PRO A 68 1.13 9.07 -2.91
C PRO A 68 2.61 8.91 -2.55
N SER A 69 3.45 9.73 -3.17
CA SER A 69 4.85 9.80 -2.80
C SER A 69 5.04 10.71 -1.59
N GLU A 70 6.16 10.55 -0.89
CA GLU A 70 6.51 11.45 0.21
C GLU A 70 6.59 12.89 -0.29
N LYS A 71 7.18 13.07 -1.47
CA LYS A 71 7.33 14.40 -2.05
C LYS A 71 5.99 15.07 -2.26
N GLU A 72 4.99 14.34 -2.75
CA GLU A 72 3.65 14.89 -2.92
C GLU A 72 3.05 15.32 -1.59
N CYS A 73 3.15 14.47 -0.59
CA CYS A 73 2.57 14.77 0.72
C CYS A 73 3.25 15.94 1.40
N ARG A 74 4.59 16.01 1.38
CA ARG A 74 5.32 17.02 2.11
C ARG A 74 5.41 18.34 1.35
N ASN A 75 5.74 18.28 0.06
CA ASN A 75 6.06 19.49 -0.70
C ASN A 75 4.84 20.10 -1.37
N LYS A 76 3.98 19.27 -1.94
CA LYS A 76 2.81 19.76 -2.65
C LYS A 76 1.68 20.13 -1.72
N TYR A 77 1.48 19.37 -0.66
CA TYR A 77 0.33 19.54 0.23
C TYR A 77 0.68 20.01 1.63
N GLY A 78 1.98 20.16 1.94
CA GLY A 78 2.40 20.64 3.25
C GLY A 78 2.21 19.63 4.38
N GLY A 79 2.19 18.35 4.06
CA GLY A 79 1.92 17.31 5.04
C GLY A 79 0.43 17.01 5.13
N LEU A 80 0.06 16.13 6.04
CA LEU A 80 -1.33 15.72 6.26
C LEU A 80 -1.75 16.09 7.68
N PRO A 81 -3.00 16.46 7.93
CA PRO A 81 -4.06 16.73 6.95
C PRO A 81 -3.85 18.04 6.20
N ASN A 82 -4.54 18.20 5.08
CA ASN A 82 -4.48 19.43 4.29
C ASN A 82 -5.80 19.62 3.54
N THR A 83 -5.85 20.58 2.62
CA THR A 83 -7.09 20.89 1.92
C THR A 83 -7.53 19.80 0.96
N GLN A 84 -6.62 18.90 0.57
CA GLN A 84 -6.93 17.81 -0.35
C GLN A 84 -7.21 16.50 0.38
N CYS A 85 -6.74 16.36 1.61
CA CYS A 85 -6.88 15.15 2.39
C CYS A 85 -7.18 15.50 3.84
N SER A 86 -8.35 15.10 4.31
CA SER A 86 -8.82 15.49 5.64
C SER A 86 -8.20 14.65 6.76
N SER A 87 -7.48 13.58 6.42
CA SER A 87 -6.85 12.69 7.40
C SER A 87 -5.33 12.86 7.38
N ASP A 88 -4.69 12.64 8.52
CA ASP A 88 -3.24 12.56 8.59
C ASP A 88 -2.73 11.18 8.14
N HIS A 89 -3.63 10.26 7.84
CA HIS A 89 -3.31 8.95 7.28
C HIS A 89 -3.64 8.91 5.80
N VAL A 90 -2.86 8.11 5.07
CA VAL A 90 -3.10 7.81 3.66
C VAL A 90 -4.09 6.67 3.57
N ALA A 91 -5.04 6.75 2.64
CA ALA A 91 -6.01 5.68 2.45
C ALA A 91 -5.35 4.44 1.86
N LEU A 92 -5.70 3.28 2.40
CA LEU A 92 -5.34 2.00 1.85
C LEU A 92 -6.59 1.31 1.33
N MET A 93 -6.50 0.66 0.19
CA MET A 93 -7.62 -0.10 -0.36
C MET A 93 -7.08 -1.26 -1.18
N ALA A 94 -7.67 -2.42 -1.02
CA ALA A 94 -7.30 -3.61 -1.77
C ALA A 94 -8.55 -4.32 -2.26
N GLU A 95 -8.44 -4.87 -3.45
CA GLU A 95 -9.47 -5.74 -4.03
C GLU A 95 -9.03 -7.17 -3.92
N PHE A 96 -9.93 -8.07 -3.54
CA PHE A 96 -9.60 -9.48 -3.38
C PHE A 96 -10.51 -10.34 -4.25
N GLN A 97 -9.98 -11.48 -4.67
CA GLN A 97 -10.72 -12.53 -5.34
C GLN A 97 -10.86 -13.69 -4.36
N TRP A 98 -12.07 -14.29 -4.32
CA TRP A 98 -12.31 -15.45 -3.47
C TRP A 98 -11.58 -16.69 -3.97
N GLY A 99 -11.44 -17.64 -3.08
CA GLY A 99 -10.66 -18.84 -3.19
C GLY A 99 -10.73 -19.65 -4.47
N ALA A 100 -11.73 -19.43 -5.31
CA ALA A 100 -11.78 -20.05 -6.63
C ALA A 100 -10.58 -19.71 -7.48
N ALA A 101 -9.91 -18.60 -7.18
CA ALA A 101 -8.69 -18.21 -7.87
C ALA A 101 -7.52 -19.12 -7.57
N ARG A 102 -7.60 -19.84 -6.47
CA ARG A 102 -6.51 -20.72 -6.04
C ARG A 102 -6.93 -22.16 -6.27
N GLN A 103 -6.42 -22.73 -7.30
CA GLN A 103 -6.71 -24.11 -7.65
C GLN A 103 -5.63 -24.99 -7.07
N TRP A 104 -5.47 -24.87 -5.83
CA TRP A 104 -4.42 -25.55 -5.13
C TRP A 104 -4.85 -26.89 -4.49
#